data_2b25cc57460f0b158a653a3385bead78
#
_entry.id   2b25cc57460f0b158a653a3385bead78
#
_cell.length_a   1.000
_cell.length_b   1.000
_cell.length_c   1.000
_cell.angle_alpha   90.00
_cell.angle_beta   90.00
_cell.angle_gamma   90.00
#
_symmetry.space_group_name_H-M   'P 1'
#
loop_
_entity.id
_entity.type
_entity.pdbx_description
1 polymer ?
#
loop_
_entity_poly.entity_id
_entity_poly.type
_entity_poly.pdbx_seq_one_letter_code
_entity_poly.pdbx_strand_id
1 'polypeptide(L)'
;MLDLLKFGGSLSNKKATITGIVGGIVLLCLWYLITITGFISPKILPNPVDVVLSIPELIKERDLFSNIWYTISLNLKGYFYALLIAIPLGFIIGIYPLPRAMFQKPFEAIRFLPLPVTSGIFVTIFGLGFDMKASFLAFGILIYILPVVTQRVLDLQNVDNHTDNVYIQTANTIGMSNWQKFRYVYWPYVMEKVYGDIRSLVAISYTYVTIAENINKEGGIGATINTLSRQSDMSSVYCLLFIIIIIGIIQDIIFKKLEPIIFKHHR
;
A
#
# COMPACT_ATOMS: atom_id res chain seq x y z
N MET A 1 -19.96 -25.32 19.45
CA MET A 1 -20.45 -24.61 18.25
C MET A 1 -20.99 -23.21 18.55
N LEU A 2 -21.77 -23.06 19.64
CA LEU A 2 -22.37 -21.77 20.05
C LEU A 2 -21.35 -20.67 20.40
N ASP A 3 -20.12 -21.01 20.82
CA ASP A 3 -19.07 -20.03 21.12
C ASP A 3 -18.46 -19.36 19.89
N LEU A 4 -18.64 -19.93 18.69
CA LEU A 4 -18.12 -19.37 17.44
C LEU A 4 -18.94 -18.17 16.93
N LEU A 5 -20.20 -18.07 17.37
CA LEU A 5 -21.15 -17.01 16.97
C LEU A 5 -21.51 -16.08 18.14
N LYS A 6 -20.72 -16.10 19.20
CA LYS A 6 -20.96 -15.24 20.37
C LYS A 6 -20.67 -13.79 20.01
N PHE A 7 -21.64 -12.91 20.21
CA PHE A 7 -21.50 -11.48 20.02
C PHE A 7 -20.35 -10.92 20.89
N GLY A 8 -19.39 -10.25 20.27
CA GLY A 8 -18.19 -9.73 20.95
C GLY A 8 -17.18 -10.80 21.39
N GLY A 9 -17.36 -12.06 20.98
CA GLY A 9 -16.42 -13.15 21.27
C GLY A 9 -15.14 -13.06 20.43
N SER A 10 -14.03 -13.60 20.96
CA SER A 10 -12.76 -13.75 20.25
C SER A 10 -12.42 -15.21 20.02
N LEU A 11 -11.88 -15.52 18.86
CA LEU A 11 -11.36 -16.86 18.55
C LEU A 11 -9.88 -16.94 18.90
N SER A 12 -9.44 -18.12 19.40
CA SER A 12 -7.99 -18.36 19.54
C SER A 12 -7.31 -18.31 18.17
N ASN A 13 -6.04 -17.90 18.12
CA ASN A 13 -5.29 -17.72 16.87
C ASN A 13 -5.36 -18.94 15.94
N LYS A 14 -5.26 -20.18 16.48
CA LYS A 14 -5.41 -21.42 15.69
C LYS A 14 -6.80 -21.56 15.08
N LYS A 15 -7.86 -21.33 15.86
CA LYS A 15 -9.24 -21.41 15.35
C LYS A 15 -9.51 -20.33 14.32
N ALA A 16 -9.05 -19.09 14.54
CA ALA A 16 -9.20 -18.01 13.59
C ALA A 16 -8.52 -18.34 12.24
N THR A 17 -7.29 -18.89 12.26
CA THR A 17 -6.56 -19.29 11.06
C THR A 17 -7.31 -20.42 10.31
N ILE A 18 -7.75 -21.45 11.01
CA ILE A 18 -8.48 -22.58 10.39
C ILE A 18 -9.78 -22.06 9.78
N THR A 19 -10.55 -21.26 10.51
CA THR A 19 -11.82 -20.69 10.01
C THR A 19 -11.58 -19.81 8.79
N GLY A 20 -10.49 -19.03 8.77
CA GLY A 20 -10.11 -18.23 7.60
C GLY A 20 -9.79 -19.08 6.37
N ILE A 21 -9.03 -20.19 6.54
CA ILE A 21 -8.74 -21.13 5.45
C ILE A 21 -10.03 -21.76 4.93
N VAL A 22 -10.91 -22.23 5.82
CA VAL A 22 -12.21 -22.80 5.44
C VAL A 22 -13.05 -21.77 4.68
N GLY A 23 -13.08 -20.51 5.13
CA GLY A 23 -13.76 -19.44 4.41
C GLY A 23 -13.20 -19.23 2.99
N GLY A 24 -11.89 -19.25 2.83
CA GLY A 24 -11.23 -19.18 1.52
C GLY A 24 -11.60 -20.35 0.60
N ILE A 25 -11.61 -21.57 1.13
CA ILE A 25 -12.03 -22.76 0.38
C ILE A 25 -13.50 -22.67 -0.04
N VAL A 26 -14.38 -22.23 0.86
CA VAL A 26 -15.80 -22.03 0.54
C VAL A 26 -15.98 -21.03 -0.59
N LEU A 27 -15.26 -19.90 -0.58
CA LEU A 27 -15.32 -18.91 -1.65
C LEU A 27 -14.81 -19.46 -2.99
N LEU A 28 -13.73 -20.25 -2.98
CA LEU A 28 -13.21 -20.92 -4.18
C LEU A 28 -14.20 -21.96 -4.72
N CYS A 29 -14.83 -22.75 -3.86
CA CYS A 29 -15.87 -23.71 -4.25
C CYS A 29 -17.10 -22.99 -4.83
N LEU A 30 -17.54 -21.89 -4.24
CA LEU A 30 -18.64 -21.09 -4.77
C LEU A 30 -18.29 -20.51 -6.15
N TRP A 31 -17.10 -19.97 -6.31
CA TRP A 31 -16.64 -19.48 -7.62
C TRP A 31 -16.65 -20.61 -8.66
N TYR A 32 -16.06 -21.76 -8.33
CA TYR A 32 -16.05 -22.93 -9.20
C TYR A 32 -17.45 -23.39 -9.59
N LEU A 33 -18.38 -23.50 -8.63
CA LEU A 33 -19.78 -23.88 -8.87
C LEU A 33 -20.49 -22.89 -9.79
N ILE A 34 -20.34 -21.58 -9.55
CA ILE A 34 -20.96 -20.56 -10.40
C ILE A 34 -20.46 -20.65 -11.85
N THR A 35 -19.18 -20.96 -12.05
CA THR A 35 -18.60 -21.05 -13.40
C THR A 35 -19.00 -22.34 -14.13
N ILE A 36 -19.14 -23.46 -13.43
CA ILE A 36 -19.59 -24.74 -14.04
C ILE A 36 -21.05 -24.69 -14.45
N THR A 37 -21.91 -24.01 -13.68
CA THR A 37 -23.34 -23.92 -14.03
C THR A 37 -23.63 -23.14 -15.30
N GLY A 38 -22.63 -22.44 -15.84
CA GLY A 38 -22.80 -21.60 -17.04
C GLY A 38 -23.65 -20.34 -16.82
N PHE A 39 -23.98 -20.04 -15.55
CA PHE A 39 -24.76 -18.84 -15.18
C PHE A 39 -24.06 -17.54 -15.58
N ILE A 40 -22.72 -17.54 -15.54
CA ILE A 40 -21.90 -16.38 -15.95
C ILE A 40 -20.99 -16.83 -17.11
N SER A 41 -20.94 -16.03 -18.16
CA SER A 41 -20.06 -16.32 -19.31
C SER A 41 -18.58 -16.40 -18.88
N PRO A 42 -17.80 -17.40 -19.35
CA PRO A 42 -16.36 -17.50 -19.09
C PRO A 42 -15.56 -16.26 -19.53
N LYS A 43 -16.11 -15.46 -20.45
CA LYS A 43 -15.55 -14.18 -20.87
C LYS A 43 -15.66 -13.08 -19.81
N ILE A 44 -16.47 -13.29 -18.77
CA ILE A 44 -16.64 -12.36 -17.65
C ILE A 44 -15.98 -12.95 -16.41
N LEU A 45 -16.32 -14.19 -16.06
CA LEU A 45 -15.80 -14.91 -14.92
C LEU A 45 -15.27 -16.30 -15.37
N PRO A 46 -13.94 -16.43 -15.58
CA PRO A 46 -13.35 -17.69 -16.00
C PRO A 46 -13.40 -18.72 -14.87
N ASN A 47 -13.28 -19.99 -15.23
CA ASN A 47 -13.17 -21.07 -14.26
C ASN A 47 -11.83 -20.97 -13.50
N PRO A 48 -11.79 -21.19 -12.18
CA PRO A 48 -10.54 -21.19 -11.42
C PRO A 48 -9.46 -22.13 -11.96
N VAL A 49 -9.84 -23.24 -12.56
CA VAL A 49 -8.91 -24.19 -13.17
C VAL A 49 -8.24 -23.55 -14.41
N ASP A 50 -9.01 -22.89 -15.28
CA ASP A 50 -8.49 -22.21 -16.47
C ASP A 50 -7.54 -21.06 -16.09
N VAL A 51 -7.83 -20.38 -14.97
CA VAL A 51 -6.95 -19.34 -14.41
C VAL A 51 -5.58 -19.90 -14.03
N VAL A 52 -5.54 -21.07 -13.39
CA VAL A 52 -4.27 -21.72 -13.05
C VAL A 52 -3.56 -22.26 -14.30
N LEU A 53 -4.31 -22.81 -15.23
CA LEU A 53 -3.77 -23.36 -16.48
C LEU A 53 -3.22 -22.26 -17.43
N SER A 54 -3.54 -20.99 -17.25
CA SER A 54 -2.97 -19.88 -18.02
C SER A 54 -1.53 -19.52 -17.62
N ILE A 55 -1.03 -19.99 -16.47
CA ILE A 55 0.33 -19.67 -15.98
C ILE A 55 1.44 -20.02 -16.98
N PRO A 56 1.47 -21.22 -17.59
CA PRO A 56 2.51 -21.58 -18.56
C PRO A 56 2.57 -20.66 -19.77
N GLU A 57 1.41 -20.22 -20.29
CA GLU A 57 1.32 -19.29 -21.39
C GLU A 57 1.86 -17.91 -20.99
N LEU A 58 1.45 -17.40 -19.82
CA LEU A 58 1.97 -16.14 -19.29
C LEU A 58 3.49 -16.15 -19.12
N ILE A 59 4.08 -17.29 -18.72
CA ILE A 59 5.53 -17.43 -18.60
C ILE A 59 6.21 -17.41 -19.98
N LYS A 60 5.67 -18.16 -20.96
CA LYS A 60 6.33 -18.38 -22.26
C LYS A 60 6.11 -17.22 -23.25
N GLU A 61 4.91 -16.64 -23.24
CA GLU A 61 4.50 -15.68 -24.27
C GLU A 61 4.40 -14.24 -23.79
N ARG A 62 4.38 -14.03 -22.46
CA ARG A 62 4.15 -12.71 -21.85
C ARG A 62 5.24 -12.28 -20.87
N ASP A 63 6.38 -12.94 -20.86
CA ASP A 63 7.51 -12.58 -19.98
C ASP A 63 7.10 -12.30 -18.54
N LEU A 64 6.28 -13.18 -17.94
CA LEU A 64 5.66 -12.99 -16.64
C LEU A 64 6.66 -12.52 -15.56
N PHE A 65 7.82 -13.16 -15.45
CA PHE A 65 8.82 -12.82 -14.42
C PHE A 65 9.41 -11.43 -14.61
N SER A 66 9.65 -11.02 -15.87
CA SER A 66 10.13 -9.67 -16.18
C SER A 66 9.09 -8.62 -15.79
N ASN A 67 7.80 -8.87 -16.09
CA ASN A 67 6.70 -7.98 -15.72
C ASN A 67 6.49 -7.92 -14.20
N ILE A 68 6.63 -9.04 -13.47
CA ILE A 68 6.61 -9.05 -12.00
C ILE A 68 7.72 -8.15 -11.45
N TRP A 69 8.95 -8.34 -11.94
CA TRP A 69 10.08 -7.54 -11.49
C TRP A 69 9.92 -6.06 -11.80
N TYR A 70 9.41 -5.74 -12.99
CA TYR A 70 9.10 -4.37 -13.39
C TYR A 70 8.11 -3.71 -12.41
N THR A 71 6.98 -4.39 -12.12
CA THR A 71 5.95 -3.90 -11.18
C THR A 71 6.51 -3.70 -9.77
N ILE A 72 7.30 -4.65 -9.26
CA ILE A 72 7.90 -4.55 -7.93
C ILE A 72 8.91 -3.39 -7.88
N SER A 73 9.80 -3.29 -8.87
CA SER A 73 10.81 -2.23 -8.90
C SER A 73 10.19 -0.84 -9.05
N LEU A 74 9.13 -0.71 -9.84
CA LEU A 74 8.37 0.51 -9.97
C LEU A 74 7.71 0.92 -8.63
N ASN A 75 7.09 -0.05 -7.95
CA ASN A 75 6.48 0.16 -6.64
C ASN A 75 7.50 0.64 -5.61
N LEU A 76 8.63 -0.06 -5.49
CA LEU A 76 9.68 0.29 -4.53
C LEU A 76 10.29 1.68 -4.82
N LYS A 77 10.52 2.03 -6.10
CA LYS A 77 11.04 3.34 -6.49
C LYS A 77 10.05 4.45 -6.18
N GLY A 78 8.76 4.25 -6.47
CA GLY A 78 7.70 5.19 -6.13
C GLY A 78 7.60 5.42 -4.61
N TYR A 79 7.66 4.34 -3.81
CA TYR A 79 7.72 4.45 -2.35
C TYR A 79 8.92 5.24 -1.88
N PHE A 80 10.11 4.92 -2.40
CA PHE A 80 11.34 5.61 -2.02
C PHE A 80 11.22 7.13 -2.26
N TYR A 81 10.75 7.55 -3.42
CA TYR A 81 10.57 8.97 -3.75
C TYR A 81 9.50 9.63 -2.85
N ALA A 82 8.37 8.93 -2.62
CA ALA A 82 7.32 9.44 -1.75
C ALA A 82 7.82 9.67 -0.31
N LEU A 83 8.50 8.68 0.27
CA LEU A 83 9.01 8.75 1.64
C LEU A 83 10.11 9.81 1.79
N LEU A 84 10.99 9.93 0.80
CA LEU A 84 12.06 10.93 0.79
C LEU A 84 11.52 12.36 0.91
N ILE A 85 10.32 12.62 0.37
CA ILE A 85 9.68 13.94 0.41
C ILE A 85 8.70 14.03 1.59
N ALA A 86 7.85 13.01 1.79
CA ALA A 86 6.77 13.06 2.77
C ALA A 86 7.26 13.11 4.21
N ILE A 87 8.32 12.37 4.54
CA ILE A 87 8.82 12.31 5.91
C ILE A 87 9.38 13.68 6.34
N PRO A 88 10.35 14.31 5.64
CA PRO A 88 10.85 15.62 6.04
C PRO A 88 9.76 16.69 6.08
N LEU A 89 8.92 16.76 5.04
CA LEU A 89 7.85 17.76 4.99
C LEU A 89 6.82 17.54 6.08
N GLY A 90 6.43 16.29 6.36
CA GLY A 90 5.49 15.96 7.41
C GLY A 90 5.99 16.35 8.81
N PHE A 91 7.28 16.14 9.08
CA PHE A 91 7.90 16.64 10.32
C PHE A 91 7.92 18.18 10.38
N ILE A 92 8.27 18.87 9.28
CA ILE A 92 8.28 20.34 9.23
C ILE A 92 6.88 20.89 9.50
N ILE A 93 5.87 20.38 8.81
CA ILE A 93 4.47 20.79 8.96
C ILE A 93 3.94 20.44 10.36
N GLY A 94 4.29 19.26 10.88
CA GLY A 94 3.85 18.81 12.19
C GLY A 94 4.46 19.56 13.35
N ILE A 95 5.77 19.90 13.30
CA ILE A 95 6.48 20.54 14.39
C ILE A 95 6.24 22.07 14.42
N TYR A 96 6.27 22.73 13.27
CA TYR A 96 6.26 24.19 13.22
C TYR A 96 4.85 24.74 12.95
N PRO A 97 4.34 25.70 13.79
CA PRO A 97 2.98 26.24 13.65
C PRO A 97 2.75 26.97 12.30
N LEU A 98 3.74 27.71 11.79
CA LEU A 98 3.58 28.47 10.55
C LEU A 98 3.43 27.57 9.31
N PRO A 99 4.33 26.61 9.01
CA PRO A 99 4.12 25.64 7.94
C PRO A 99 2.82 24.87 8.08
N ARG A 100 2.43 24.50 9.31
CA ARG A 100 1.17 23.82 9.60
C ARG A 100 -0.02 24.67 9.15
N ALA A 101 -0.10 25.91 9.58
CA ALA A 101 -1.21 26.80 9.22
C ALA A 101 -1.31 27.05 7.71
N MET A 102 -0.17 27.08 7.01
CA MET A 102 -0.11 27.32 5.56
C MET A 102 -0.45 26.06 4.73
N PHE A 103 0.03 24.90 5.12
CA PHE A 103 0.10 23.74 4.22
C PHE A 103 -0.79 22.56 4.63
N GLN A 104 -1.17 22.40 5.90
CA GLN A 104 -1.92 21.23 6.34
C GLN A 104 -3.23 21.06 5.56
N LYS A 105 -4.08 22.09 5.53
CA LYS A 105 -5.38 22.04 4.83
C LYS A 105 -5.26 21.83 3.31
N PRO A 106 -4.36 22.55 2.58
CA PRO A 106 -4.10 22.27 1.17
C PRO A 106 -3.68 20.82 0.91
N PHE A 107 -2.75 20.26 1.69
CA PHE A 107 -2.33 18.86 1.52
C PHE A 107 -3.43 17.85 1.85
N GLU A 108 -4.27 18.14 2.84
CA GLU A 108 -5.46 17.33 3.11
C GLU A 108 -6.47 17.38 1.96
N ALA A 109 -6.59 18.52 1.28
CA ALA A 109 -7.51 18.68 0.14
C ALA A 109 -7.01 17.96 -1.12
N ILE A 110 -5.71 17.88 -1.35
CA ILE A 110 -5.14 17.19 -2.53
C ILE A 110 -5.54 15.71 -2.60
N ARG A 111 -5.87 15.05 -1.48
CA ARG A 111 -6.36 13.67 -1.46
C ARG A 111 -7.65 13.43 -2.25
N PHE A 112 -8.43 14.46 -2.47
CA PHE A 112 -9.64 14.39 -3.28
C PHE A 112 -9.40 14.45 -4.78
N LEU A 113 -8.13 14.68 -5.20
CA LEU A 113 -7.77 14.72 -6.61
C LEU A 113 -7.80 13.30 -7.21
N PRO A 114 -8.57 13.04 -8.29
CA PRO A 114 -8.56 11.76 -8.96
C PRO A 114 -7.20 11.53 -9.63
N LEU A 115 -6.39 10.65 -9.06
CA LEU A 115 -5.01 10.43 -9.50
C LEU A 115 -4.86 10.14 -11.01
N PRO A 116 -5.73 9.31 -11.64
CA PRO A 116 -5.60 9.02 -13.08
C PRO A 116 -5.63 10.25 -13.96
N VAL A 117 -6.36 11.30 -13.55
CA VAL A 117 -6.47 12.56 -14.31
C VAL A 117 -5.15 13.32 -14.35
N THR A 118 -4.30 13.15 -13.33
CA THR A 118 -2.99 13.83 -13.26
C THR A 118 -1.93 13.20 -14.17
N SER A 119 -2.18 12.03 -14.71
CA SER A 119 -1.19 11.29 -15.52
C SER A 119 -0.64 12.12 -16.69
N GLY A 120 -1.50 12.89 -17.37
CA GLY A 120 -1.10 13.78 -18.47
C GLY A 120 -0.10 14.86 -18.04
N ILE A 121 -0.23 15.39 -16.82
CA ILE A 121 0.71 16.37 -16.25
C ILE A 121 2.08 15.72 -16.07
N PHE A 122 2.13 14.51 -15.51
CA PHE A 122 3.39 13.78 -15.33
C PHE A 122 4.06 13.43 -16.64
N VAL A 123 3.31 13.04 -17.66
CA VAL A 123 3.83 12.81 -19.02
C VAL A 123 4.44 14.09 -19.61
N THR A 124 3.80 15.24 -19.40
CA THR A 124 4.28 16.52 -19.93
C THR A 124 5.59 16.95 -19.24
N ILE A 125 5.72 16.71 -17.92
CA ILE A 125 6.88 17.15 -17.14
C ILE A 125 8.07 16.19 -17.31
N PHE A 126 7.83 14.88 -17.24
CA PHE A 126 8.88 13.87 -17.17
C PHE A 126 9.07 13.08 -18.47
N GLY A 127 8.23 13.32 -19.49
CA GLY A 127 8.18 12.49 -20.70
C GLY A 127 7.57 11.12 -20.44
N LEU A 128 7.68 10.21 -21.41
CA LEU A 128 7.28 8.81 -21.26
C LEU A 128 8.46 8.00 -20.73
N GLY A 129 8.21 7.06 -19.82
CA GLY A 129 9.25 6.17 -19.32
C GLY A 129 9.03 5.75 -17.87
N PHE A 130 9.97 4.95 -17.35
CA PHE A 130 9.93 4.38 -16.01
C PHE A 130 9.95 5.47 -14.90
N ASP A 131 10.75 6.52 -15.08
CA ASP A 131 10.87 7.60 -14.09
C ASP A 131 9.60 8.45 -13.97
N MET A 132 8.91 8.68 -15.07
CA MET A 132 7.59 9.32 -15.06
C MET A 132 6.60 8.49 -14.25
N LYS A 133 6.54 7.17 -14.51
CA LYS A 133 5.64 6.24 -13.79
C LYS A 133 5.99 6.22 -12.28
N ALA A 134 7.27 6.17 -11.94
CA ALA A 134 7.73 6.21 -10.56
C ALA A 134 7.36 7.53 -9.87
N SER A 135 7.49 8.66 -10.56
CA SER A 135 7.12 9.98 -10.02
C SER A 135 5.60 10.14 -9.85
N PHE A 136 4.81 9.64 -10.80
CA PHE A 136 3.36 9.57 -10.70
C PHE A 136 2.91 8.73 -9.50
N LEU A 137 3.50 7.55 -9.34
CA LEU A 137 3.24 6.67 -8.20
C LEU A 137 3.67 7.31 -6.88
N ALA A 138 4.84 7.94 -6.87
CA ALA A 138 5.34 8.65 -5.70
C ALA A 138 4.40 9.78 -5.27
N PHE A 139 3.85 10.54 -6.20
CA PHE A 139 2.84 11.56 -5.91
C PHE A 139 1.58 10.93 -5.29
N GLY A 140 1.09 9.83 -5.87
CA GLY A 140 -0.06 9.10 -5.33
C GLY A 140 0.13 8.60 -3.90
N ILE A 141 1.33 8.13 -3.55
CA ILE A 141 1.67 7.69 -2.20
C ILE A 141 1.88 8.90 -1.27
N LEU A 142 2.56 9.95 -1.76
CA LEU A 142 2.88 11.15 -0.99
C LEU A 142 1.64 11.84 -0.42
N ILE A 143 0.57 11.97 -1.21
CA ILE A 143 -0.68 12.63 -0.77
C ILE A 143 -1.36 11.92 0.40
N TYR A 144 -1.07 10.63 0.62
CA TYR A 144 -1.55 9.89 1.79
C TYR A 144 -0.55 9.89 2.95
N ILE A 145 0.74 9.70 2.68
CA ILE A 145 1.75 9.59 3.74
C ILE A 145 2.03 10.94 4.40
N LEU A 146 2.06 12.03 3.64
CA LEU A 146 2.39 13.36 4.19
C LEU A 146 1.43 13.79 5.32
N PRO A 147 0.10 13.76 5.13
CA PRO A 147 -0.83 14.06 6.23
C PRO A 147 -0.72 13.08 7.41
N VAL A 148 -0.41 11.81 7.13
CA VAL A 148 -0.22 10.80 8.19
C VAL A 148 1.00 11.16 9.05
N VAL A 149 2.17 11.43 8.44
CA VAL A 149 3.36 11.84 9.20
C VAL A 149 3.07 13.10 10.02
N THR A 150 2.42 14.10 9.41
CA THR A 150 2.00 15.32 10.11
C THR A 150 1.13 14.99 11.32
N GLN A 151 0.12 14.14 11.15
CA GLN A 151 -0.78 13.74 12.23
C GLN A 151 -0.05 13.00 13.35
N ARG A 152 0.89 12.09 13.04
CA ARG A 152 1.68 11.38 14.07
C ARG A 152 2.55 12.34 14.91
N VAL A 153 3.06 13.41 14.30
CA VAL A 153 3.77 14.48 15.02
C VAL A 153 2.81 15.24 15.93
N LEU A 154 1.59 15.54 15.46
CA LEU A 154 0.57 16.22 16.25
C LEU A 154 0.07 15.38 17.43
N ASP A 155 -0.13 14.08 17.20
CA ASP A 155 -0.54 13.15 18.25
C ASP A 155 0.43 13.15 19.44
N LEU A 156 1.75 13.24 19.15
CA LEU A 156 2.80 13.36 20.16
C LEU A 156 2.74 14.71 20.92
N GLN A 157 2.28 15.77 20.26
CA GLN A 157 2.18 17.11 20.87
C GLN A 157 0.86 17.33 21.63
N ASN A 158 -0.14 16.48 21.43
CA ASN A 158 -1.47 16.68 22.00
C ASN A 158 -1.46 16.48 23.51
N VAL A 159 -1.82 17.54 24.24
CA VAL A 159 -1.84 17.58 25.72
C VAL A 159 -2.91 16.65 26.28
N ASP A 160 -4.01 16.42 25.56
CA ASP A 160 -5.11 15.53 25.99
C ASP A 160 -4.72 14.05 25.92
N ASN A 161 -3.68 13.72 25.17
CA ASN A 161 -3.11 12.37 25.12
C ASN A 161 -2.02 12.21 26.20
N HIS A 162 -2.45 11.98 27.45
CA HIS A 162 -1.58 11.91 28.62
C HIS A 162 -0.41 10.93 28.46
N THR A 163 -0.55 9.89 27.68
CA THR A 163 0.50 8.87 27.49
C THR A 163 1.62 9.34 26.56
N ASP A 164 1.28 9.97 25.47
CA ASP A 164 2.26 10.34 24.42
C ASP A 164 2.96 11.67 24.74
N ASN A 165 2.25 12.63 25.35
CA ASN A 165 2.80 13.94 25.74
C ASN A 165 3.84 13.87 26.87
N VAL A 166 3.81 12.82 27.69
CA VAL A 166 4.80 12.60 28.76
C VAL A 166 6.24 12.64 28.22
N TYR A 167 6.49 12.11 27.03
CA TYR A 167 7.82 12.14 26.42
C TYR A 167 8.32 13.57 26.16
N ILE A 168 7.44 14.45 25.65
CA ILE A 168 7.80 15.86 25.40
C ILE A 168 7.96 16.62 26.73
N GLN A 169 7.07 16.39 27.70
CA GLN A 169 7.16 17.03 29.01
C GLN A 169 8.45 16.61 29.71
N THR A 170 8.80 15.34 29.71
CA THR A 170 10.06 14.83 30.25
C THR A 170 11.26 15.48 29.57
N ALA A 171 11.26 15.54 28.24
CA ALA A 171 12.33 16.19 27.46
C ALA A 171 12.48 17.69 27.79
N ASN A 172 11.37 18.38 28.08
CA ASN A 172 11.38 19.76 28.52
C ASN A 172 11.95 19.88 29.95
N THR A 173 11.55 19.00 30.88
CA THR A 173 11.99 19.01 32.27
C THR A 173 13.49 18.80 32.42
N ILE A 174 14.07 17.91 31.60
CA ILE A 174 15.53 17.65 31.60
C ILE A 174 16.31 18.65 30.73
N GLY A 175 15.65 19.66 30.13
CA GLY A 175 16.29 20.75 29.39
C GLY A 175 16.84 20.35 28.01
N MET A 176 16.24 19.36 27.32
CA MET A 176 16.68 18.97 25.98
C MET A 176 16.56 20.12 24.98
N SER A 177 17.62 20.33 24.16
CA SER A 177 17.58 21.23 23.01
C SER A 177 16.59 20.74 21.95
N ASN A 178 16.16 21.62 21.03
CA ASN A 178 15.23 21.27 19.95
C ASN A 178 15.74 20.13 19.08
N TRP A 179 17.05 20.10 18.77
CA TRP A 179 17.67 18.99 18.03
C TRP A 179 17.66 17.68 18.80
N GLN A 180 17.91 17.71 20.11
CA GLN A 180 17.84 16.54 20.96
C GLN A 180 16.41 16.01 21.04
N LYS A 181 15.39 16.87 21.23
CA LYS A 181 13.98 16.50 21.17
C LYS A 181 13.64 15.84 19.84
N PHE A 182 14.05 16.44 18.71
CA PHE A 182 13.81 15.87 17.38
C PHE A 182 14.45 14.47 17.27
N ARG A 183 15.74 14.33 17.60
CA ARG A 183 16.51 13.09 17.38
C ARG A 183 16.09 11.97 18.32
N TYR A 184 15.76 12.27 19.58
CA TYR A 184 15.54 11.26 20.63
C TYR A 184 14.07 11.06 21.00
N VAL A 185 13.18 11.99 20.66
CA VAL A 185 11.74 11.90 20.98
C VAL A 185 10.90 11.84 19.72
N TYR A 186 10.91 12.89 18.90
CA TYR A 186 10.03 12.96 17.71
C TYR A 186 10.35 11.86 16.68
N TRP A 187 11.61 11.75 16.29
CA TRP A 187 12.01 10.82 15.24
C TRP A 187 11.67 9.36 15.57
N PRO A 188 12.12 8.77 16.69
CA PRO A 188 11.84 7.37 17.00
C PRO A 188 10.34 7.10 17.17
N TYR A 189 9.64 7.96 17.90
CA TYR A 189 8.21 7.80 18.16
C TYR A 189 7.36 7.87 16.89
N VAL A 190 7.58 8.92 16.08
CA VAL A 190 6.80 9.13 14.85
C VAL A 190 7.10 8.06 13.81
N MET A 191 8.39 7.73 13.62
CA MET A 191 8.79 6.76 12.58
C MET A 191 8.27 5.36 12.86
N GLU A 192 8.15 4.94 14.09
CA GLU A 192 7.55 3.67 14.46
C GLU A 192 6.07 3.61 14.03
N LYS A 193 5.28 4.62 14.40
CA LYS A 193 3.86 4.68 14.02
C LYS A 193 3.68 4.83 12.50
N VAL A 194 4.47 5.68 11.86
CA VAL A 194 4.46 5.89 10.41
C VAL A 194 4.83 4.62 9.64
N TYR A 195 5.70 3.76 10.20
CA TYR A 195 6.03 2.49 9.57
C TYR A 195 4.81 1.57 9.40
N GLY A 196 3.97 1.48 10.42
CA GLY A 196 2.70 0.76 10.34
C GLY A 196 1.73 1.36 9.30
N ASP A 197 1.70 2.70 9.20
CA ASP A 197 0.89 3.40 8.21
C ASP A 197 1.43 3.18 6.77
N ILE A 198 2.75 3.23 6.55
CA ILE A 198 3.41 2.89 5.27
C ILE A 198 3.01 1.48 4.83
N ARG A 199 3.09 0.52 5.74
CA ARG A 199 2.70 -0.87 5.48
C ARG A 199 1.24 -0.97 5.04
N SER A 200 0.34 -0.25 5.69
CA SER A 200 -1.10 -0.25 5.35
C SER A 200 -1.37 0.33 3.94
N LEU A 201 -0.50 1.21 3.44
CA LEU A 201 -0.63 1.81 2.11
C LEU A 201 -0.12 0.91 0.97
N VAL A 202 0.48 -0.25 1.26
CA VAL A 202 0.96 -1.19 0.23
C VAL A 202 -0.17 -1.59 -0.73
N ALA A 203 -1.35 -1.90 -0.20
CA ALA A 203 -2.49 -2.28 -1.03
C ALA A 203 -2.91 -1.17 -2.00
N ILE A 204 -2.92 0.09 -1.54
CA ILE A 204 -3.26 1.26 -2.37
C ILE A 204 -2.17 1.48 -3.43
N SER A 205 -0.91 1.27 -3.10
CA SER A 205 0.19 1.48 -4.04
C SER A 205 0.12 0.56 -5.26
N TYR A 206 -0.28 -0.70 -5.09
CA TYR A 206 -0.47 -1.62 -6.22
C TYR A 206 -1.60 -1.19 -7.15
N THR A 207 -2.66 -0.56 -6.64
CA THR A 207 -3.67 0.07 -7.48
C THR A 207 -3.06 1.19 -8.34
N TYR A 208 -2.22 2.04 -7.76
CA TYR A 208 -1.56 3.13 -8.50
C TYR A 208 -0.48 2.65 -9.45
N VAL A 209 0.26 1.58 -9.11
CA VAL A 209 1.23 0.95 -10.02
C VAL A 209 0.54 0.48 -11.28
N THR A 210 -0.58 -0.25 -11.18
CA THR A 210 -1.31 -0.74 -12.35
C THR A 210 -1.83 0.40 -13.23
N ILE A 211 -2.25 1.54 -12.65
CA ILE A 211 -2.63 2.74 -13.39
C ILE A 211 -1.40 3.33 -14.12
N ALA A 212 -0.28 3.47 -13.43
CA ALA A 212 0.96 4.00 -13.99
C ALA A 212 1.48 3.16 -15.16
N GLU A 213 1.43 1.84 -15.04
CA GLU A 213 1.86 0.90 -16.08
C GLU A 213 0.99 0.98 -17.35
N ASN A 214 -0.28 1.36 -17.20
CA ASN A 214 -1.20 1.51 -18.33
C ASN A 214 -0.94 2.78 -19.18
N ILE A 215 -0.12 3.73 -18.74
CA ILE A 215 0.08 5.00 -19.43
C ILE A 215 0.78 4.77 -20.78
N ASN A 216 1.90 4.04 -20.83
CA ASN A 216 2.65 3.78 -22.07
C ASN A 216 2.89 2.29 -22.37
N LYS A 217 2.42 1.38 -21.51
CA LYS A 217 2.45 -0.09 -21.69
C LYS A 217 3.82 -0.71 -22.00
N GLU A 218 4.92 -0.09 -21.58
CA GLU A 218 6.28 -0.58 -21.81
C GLU A 218 6.63 -1.85 -21.02
N GLY A 219 5.85 -2.19 -20.00
CA GLY A 219 6.03 -3.35 -19.15
C GLY A 219 5.21 -3.28 -17.88
N GLY A 220 5.23 -4.36 -17.13
CA GLY A 220 4.54 -4.54 -15.87
C GLY A 220 3.24 -5.34 -15.97
N ILE A 221 2.81 -5.85 -14.83
CA ILE A 221 1.61 -6.70 -14.74
C ILE A 221 0.35 -5.91 -15.14
N GLY A 222 0.23 -4.64 -14.77
CA GLY A 222 -0.93 -3.80 -15.11
C GLY A 222 -1.04 -3.56 -16.62
N ALA A 223 0.07 -3.32 -17.32
CA ALA A 223 0.10 -3.18 -18.77
C ALA A 223 -0.32 -4.48 -19.47
N THR A 224 0.15 -5.62 -18.97
CA THR A 224 -0.20 -6.95 -19.48
C THR A 224 -1.69 -7.24 -19.23
N ILE A 225 -2.23 -6.94 -18.07
CA ILE A 225 -3.68 -7.05 -17.78
C ILE A 225 -4.51 -6.26 -18.77
N ASN A 226 -4.14 -5.00 -19.04
CA ASN A 226 -4.88 -4.16 -20.00
C ASN A 226 -4.87 -4.76 -21.41
N THR A 227 -3.74 -5.30 -21.85
CA THR A 227 -3.59 -5.93 -23.15
C THR A 227 -4.46 -7.18 -23.27
N LEU A 228 -4.39 -8.09 -22.28
CA LEU A 228 -5.16 -9.33 -22.23
C LEU A 228 -6.68 -9.08 -22.10
N SER A 229 -7.08 -8.07 -21.33
CA SER A 229 -8.48 -7.66 -21.23
C SER A 229 -9.05 -7.24 -22.59
N ARG A 230 -8.27 -6.53 -23.42
CA ARG A 230 -8.67 -6.16 -24.79
C ARG A 230 -8.74 -7.36 -25.73
N GLN A 231 -7.96 -8.40 -25.45
CA GLN A 231 -7.99 -9.67 -26.19
C GLN A 231 -9.11 -10.61 -25.71
N SER A 232 -9.86 -10.20 -24.66
CA SER A 232 -10.88 -11.02 -24.00
C SER A 232 -10.35 -12.31 -23.37
N ASP A 233 -9.05 -12.37 -23.06
CA ASP A 233 -8.43 -13.47 -22.30
C ASP A 233 -8.56 -13.21 -20.79
N MET A 234 -9.75 -13.51 -20.26
CA MET A 234 -10.04 -13.27 -18.85
C MET A 234 -9.35 -14.27 -17.92
N SER A 235 -9.01 -15.47 -18.38
CA SER A 235 -8.28 -16.45 -17.56
C SER A 235 -6.91 -15.92 -17.15
N SER A 236 -6.16 -15.40 -18.12
CA SER A 236 -4.86 -14.77 -17.87
C SER A 236 -4.97 -13.48 -17.07
N VAL A 237 -6.01 -12.66 -17.30
CA VAL A 237 -6.28 -11.45 -16.51
C VAL A 237 -6.47 -11.77 -15.04
N TYR A 238 -7.35 -12.73 -14.71
CA TYR A 238 -7.58 -13.14 -13.32
C TYR A 238 -6.34 -13.75 -12.68
N CYS A 239 -5.56 -14.53 -13.45
CA CYS A 239 -4.28 -15.05 -12.98
C CYS A 239 -3.33 -13.92 -12.56
N LEU A 240 -3.16 -12.90 -13.37
CA LEU A 240 -2.31 -11.74 -13.06
C LEU A 240 -2.83 -10.93 -11.87
N LEU A 241 -4.15 -10.80 -11.71
CA LEU A 241 -4.73 -10.16 -10.52
C LEU A 241 -4.38 -10.93 -9.24
N PHE A 242 -4.46 -12.27 -9.26
CA PHE A 242 -4.02 -13.09 -8.11
C PHE A 242 -2.52 -12.96 -7.85
N ILE A 243 -1.70 -12.87 -8.89
CA ILE A 243 -0.26 -12.65 -8.75
C ILE A 243 0.02 -11.30 -8.05
N ILE A 244 -0.68 -10.21 -8.42
CA ILE A 244 -0.55 -8.92 -7.72
C ILE A 244 -0.93 -9.05 -6.24
N ILE A 245 -2.02 -9.75 -5.93
CA ILE A 245 -2.44 -10.00 -4.53
C ILE A 245 -1.34 -10.73 -3.77
N ILE A 246 -0.78 -11.79 -4.35
CA ILE A 246 0.30 -12.56 -3.72
C ILE A 246 1.54 -11.69 -3.49
N ILE A 247 1.94 -10.87 -4.46
CA ILE A 247 3.07 -9.96 -4.32
C ILE A 247 2.81 -8.96 -3.19
N GLY A 248 1.61 -8.38 -3.13
CA GLY A 248 1.20 -7.46 -2.06
C GLY A 248 1.26 -8.11 -0.67
N ILE A 249 0.76 -9.35 -0.54
CA ILE A 249 0.83 -10.11 0.72
C ILE A 249 2.28 -10.40 1.10
N ILE A 250 3.13 -10.81 0.16
CA ILE A 250 4.55 -11.07 0.43
C ILE A 250 5.24 -9.79 0.90
N GLN A 251 4.99 -8.66 0.25
CA GLN A 251 5.55 -7.37 0.64
C GLN A 251 5.06 -6.96 2.05
N ASP A 252 3.78 -7.15 2.38
CA ASP A 252 3.25 -6.88 3.73
C ASP A 252 3.93 -7.76 4.79
N ILE A 253 4.12 -9.06 4.50
CA ILE A 253 4.81 -9.99 5.40
C ILE A 253 6.28 -9.56 5.61
N ILE A 254 6.96 -9.12 4.54
CA ILE A 254 8.33 -8.62 4.63
C ILE A 254 8.39 -7.40 5.54
N PHE A 255 7.51 -6.41 5.34
CA PHE A 255 7.44 -5.21 6.18
C PHE A 255 7.16 -5.57 7.64
N LYS A 256 6.20 -6.47 7.89
CA LYS A 256 5.90 -6.96 9.24
C LYS A 256 7.11 -7.61 9.93
N LYS A 257 7.93 -8.34 9.19
CA LYS A 257 9.14 -8.97 9.74
C LYS A 257 10.30 -7.99 9.96
N LEU A 258 10.35 -6.92 9.17
CA LEU A 258 11.37 -5.88 9.30
C LEU A 258 11.09 -4.92 10.47
N GLU A 259 9.82 -4.72 10.83
CA GLU A 259 9.41 -3.81 11.90
C GLU A 259 10.18 -4.01 13.22
N PRO A 260 10.24 -5.22 13.84
CA PRO A 260 10.98 -5.45 15.09
C PRO A 260 12.50 -5.38 14.93
N ILE A 261 13.02 -5.43 13.70
CA ILE A 261 14.46 -5.29 13.42
C ILE A 261 14.84 -3.81 13.39
N ILE A 262 13.98 -2.98 12.80
CA ILE A 262 14.18 -1.54 12.66
C ILE A 262 13.92 -0.84 13.99
N PHE A 263 12.86 -1.21 14.70
CA PHE A 263 12.41 -0.60 15.96
C PHE A 263 12.63 -1.54 17.14
N LYS A 264 13.88 -1.70 17.56
CA LYS A 264 14.29 -2.63 18.64
C LYS A 264 13.84 -2.23 20.05
N HIS A 265 13.31 -1.02 20.26
CA HIS A 265 13.09 -0.43 21.58
C HIS A 265 11.71 -0.72 22.20
N HIS A 266 10.87 -1.49 21.56
CA HIS A 266 9.52 -1.86 22.03
C HIS A 266 9.37 -3.36 22.32
N ARG A 267 10.29 -3.89 23.13
CA ARG A 267 10.09 -5.17 23.81
C ARG A 267 9.98 -4.95 25.31
#